data_33aec83560645f5bb9f3ec47564a975d
#
_entry.id   33aec83560645f5bb9f3ec47564a975d
#
_cell.length_a   1.000
_cell.length_b   1.000
_cell.length_c   1.000
_cell.angle_alpha   90.00
_cell.angle_beta   90.00
_cell.angle_gamma   90.00
#
_symmetry.space_group_name_H-M   'P 1'
#
loop_
_entity.id
_entity.type
_entity.pdbx_description
1 polymer ?
#
loop_
_entity_poly.entity_id
_entity_poly.type
_entity_poly.pdbx_seq_one_letter_code
_entity_poly.pdbx_strand_id
1 'polypeptide(L)'
;LFEETLAADMAAMTEELAQLSAPKPKGQAKRKPLPPELPRTEIHHEPESTTCACGCQMKRIGEDVAEKLDYTPGTFTVERHIRGKWACAQCETLTQAPVPAHVIDKGIPTTGLLAHVLIAKYLDHLPLYRQEGIFGRAGLPIPQSTLAQWVGQMGVALQPLVDALKAEMLTYPVLHADETPVAMLDPGAGKTHRAYLWSYSIGAFEPVKAVVYDFADSRAGKHAREFLGSWRGTLVCDDYAGYKALIADGVTEAGCMAHARRKFFDLHANNQSQLAEQALKYIQRLYAIERELVDLPPEERRRIRQEEAQPILDEFHDWLSRHRLQVPNGSSTAKAIDY
;
A
#
# COMPACT_ATOMS: atom_id res chain seq x y z
N LEU A 1 18.82 1.53 8.13
CA LEU A 1 17.58 1.08 8.79
C LEU A 1 16.65 0.33 7.82
N PHE A 2 16.35 0.85 6.63
CA PHE A 2 15.45 0.16 5.67
C PHE A 2 16.14 -1.04 4.99
N GLU A 3 17.41 -0.93 4.64
CA GLU A 3 18.21 -2.05 4.09
C GLU A 3 18.48 -3.15 5.12
N GLU A 4 18.67 -2.79 6.39
CA GLU A 4 18.87 -3.74 7.49
C GLU A 4 17.59 -4.51 7.83
N THR A 5 16.42 -3.86 7.80
CA THR A 5 15.12 -4.54 7.97
C THR A 5 14.81 -5.47 6.81
N LEU A 6 15.11 -5.06 5.57
CA LEU A 6 14.91 -5.89 4.38
C LEU A 6 15.84 -7.11 4.39
N ALA A 7 17.10 -6.94 4.79
CA ALA A 7 18.07 -8.03 4.92
C ALA A 7 17.68 -9.03 6.03
N ALA A 8 17.15 -8.53 7.16
CA ALA A 8 16.65 -9.37 8.24
C ALA A 8 15.39 -10.14 7.85
N ASP A 9 14.47 -9.52 7.13
CA ASP A 9 13.28 -10.19 6.59
C ASP A 9 13.65 -11.25 5.55
N MET A 10 14.64 -10.99 4.68
CA MET A 10 15.14 -11.95 3.71
C MET A 10 15.85 -13.13 4.37
N ALA A 11 16.64 -12.90 5.42
CA ALA A 11 17.31 -13.96 6.16
C ALA A 11 16.32 -14.87 6.89
N ALA A 12 15.33 -14.31 7.58
CA ALA A 12 14.27 -15.06 8.24
C ALA A 12 13.44 -15.90 7.25
N MET A 13 13.09 -15.33 6.08
CA MET A 13 12.36 -16.05 5.04
C MET A 13 13.20 -17.16 4.37
N THR A 14 14.51 -16.97 4.25
CA THR A 14 15.41 -17.99 3.67
C THR A 14 15.55 -19.19 4.63
N GLU A 15 15.59 -18.95 5.92
CA GLU A 15 15.65 -20.00 6.94
C GLU A 15 14.32 -20.77 7.01
N GLU A 16 13.19 -20.09 6.86
CA GLU A 16 11.86 -20.73 6.81
C GLU A 16 11.64 -21.56 5.54
N LEU A 17 12.13 -21.10 4.38
CA LEU A 17 12.11 -21.85 3.12
C LEU A 17 12.96 -23.12 3.20
N ALA A 18 14.11 -23.09 3.91
CA ALA A 18 14.95 -24.26 4.12
C ALA A 18 14.23 -25.31 5.01
N GLN A 19 13.39 -24.87 5.96
CA GLN A 19 12.58 -25.78 6.80
C GLN A 19 11.33 -26.32 6.07
N LEU A 20 10.85 -25.64 5.03
CA LEU A 20 9.68 -26.05 4.23
C LEU A 20 10.02 -27.07 3.12
N SER A 21 11.30 -27.32 2.84
CA SER A 21 11.73 -28.18 1.73
C SER A 21 11.60 -29.68 1.96
N ALA A 22 11.08 -30.14 3.11
CA ALA A 22 10.72 -31.54 3.34
C ALA A 22 9.23 -31.77 3.08
N PRO A 23 8.81 -32.66 2.16
CA PRO A 23 7.39 -32.92 1.94
C PRO A 23 6.78 -33.64 3.14
N LYS A 24 6.12 -32.90 4.01
CA LYS A 24 5.23 -33.47 5.01
C LYS A 24 3.91 -33.90 4.35
N PRO A 25 3.36 -35.09 4.69
CA PRO A 25 2.08 -35.53 4.14
C PRO A 25 0.99 -34.50 4.48
N LYS A 26 0.23 -34.08 3.47
CA LYS A 26 -0.91 -33.13 3.60
C LYS A 26 -2.05 -33.81 4.37
N GLY A 27 -1.98 -33.82 5.70
CA GLY A 27 -3.15 -34.03 6.53
C GLY A 27 -4.03 -32.76 6.43
N GLN A 28 -5.33 -32.92 6.21
CA GLN A 28 -6.25 -31.77 6.35
C GLN A 28 -6.09 -31.20 7.76
N ALA A 29 -5.59 -29.96 7.84
CA ALA A 29 -5.42 -29.28 9.11
C ALA A 29 -6.80 -29.08 9.76
N LYS A 30 -7.14 -29.89 10.75
CA LYS A 30 -8.33 -29.68 11.57
C LYS A 30 -8.15 -28.39 12.36
N ARG A 31 -9.14 -27.50 12.29
CA ARG A 31 -9.19 -26.26 13.05
C ARG A 31 -9.09 -26.60 14.54
N LYS A 32 -8.07 -26.09 15.24
CA LYS A 32 -7.98 -26.19 16.69
C LYS A 32 -9.02 -25.26 17.33
N PRO A 33 -9.70 -25.67 18.40
CA PRO A 33 -10.59 -24.77 19.13
C PRO A 33 -9.80 -23.59 19.71
N LEU A 34 -10.47 -22.45 19.84
CA LEU A 34 -9.87 -21.29 20.50
C LEU A 34 -9.64 -21.58 22.00
N PRO A 35 -8.57 -21.03 22.61
CA PRO A 35 -8.24 -21.27 24.02
C PRO A 35 -9.42 -20.95 24.93
N PRO A 36 -9.79 -21.84 25.87
CA PRO A 36 -10.98 -21.66 26.71
C PRO A 36 -10.84 -20.52 27.72
N GLU A 37 -9.62 -20.15 28.07
CA GLU A 37 -9.29 -19.09 29.03
C GLU A 37 -9.50 -17.66 28.47
N LEU A 38 -9.65 -17.49 27.16
CA LEU A 38 -9.89 -16.18 26.59
C LEU A 38 -11.29 -15.65 26.94
N PRO A 39 -11.44 -14.37 27.30
CA PRO A 39 -12.75 -13.76 27.51
C PRO A 39 -13.66 -13.93 26.30
N ARG A 40 -14.93 -14.29 26.53
CA ARG A 40 -15.92 -14.49 25.47
C ARG A 40 -17.09 -13.53 25.65
N THR A 41 -17.42 -12.82 24.57
CA THR A 41 -18.64 -12.03 24.48
C THR A 41 -19.64 -12.80 23.62
N GLU A 42 -20.80 -13.09 24.14
CA GLU A 42 -21.87 -13.79 23.40
C GLU A 42 -22.68 -12.78 22.59
N ILE A 43 -22.82 -13.07 21.30
CA ILE A 43 -23.64 -12.29 20.36
C ILE A 43 -24.72 -13.22 19.83
N HIS A 44 -25.95 -12.99 20.27
CA HIS A 44 -27.10 -13.77 19.84
C HIS A 44 -27.72 -13.19 18.58
N HIS A 45 -27.88 -14.04 17.56
CA HIS A 45 -28.56 -13.71 16.32
C HIS A 45 -29.88 -14.48 16.29
N GLU A 46 -30.97 -13.76 16.46
CA GLU A 46 -32.32 -14.33 16.40
C GLU A 46 -32.98 -13.94 15.06
N PRO A 47 -33.92 -14.77 14.54
CA PRO A 47 -34.69 -14.41 13.36
C PRO A 47 -35.61 -13.22 13.68
N GLU A 48 -35.96 -12.40 12.67
CA GLU A 48 -36.85 -11.26 12.81
C GLU A 48 -38.23 -11.64 13.38
N SER A 49 -38.68 -12.86 13.13
CA SER A 49 -39.91 -13.41 13.67
C SER A 49 -39.77 -14.88 13.98
N THR A 50 -40.26 -15.31 15.13
CA THR A 50 -40.41 -16.70 15.52
C THR A 50 -41.85 -17.21 15.34
N THR A 51 -42.71 -16.47 14.62
CA THR A 51 -44.05 -16.88 14.22
C THR A 51 -43.98 -17.49 12.82
N CYS A 52 -44.43 -18.74 12.67
CA CYS A 52 -44.52 -19.42 11.37
C CYS A 52 -45.61 -18.78 10.49
N ALA A 53 -45.52 -18.95 9.18
CA ALA A 53 -46.53 -18.51 8.22
C ALA A 53 -47.93 -19.16 8.49
N CYS A 54 -47.98 -20.31 9.18
CA CYS A 54 -49.23 -20.91 9.64
C CYS A 54 -49.82 -20.27 10.91
N GLY A 55 -49.21 -19.22 11.45
CA GLY A 55 -49.64 -18.49 12.67
C GLY A 55 -49.16 -19.11 14.00
N CYS A 56 -48.43 -20.21 13.98
CA CYS A 56 -47.96 -20.88 15.19
C CYS A 56 -46.62 -20.33 15.64
N GLN A 57 -46.42 -20.28 16.97
CA GLN A 57 -45.14 -19.93 17.58
C GLN A 57 -44.15 -21.11 17.40
N MET A 58 -42.99 -20.84 16.84
CA MET A 58 -41.93 -21.83 16.66
C MET A 58 -41.21 -22.12 17.98
N LYS A 59 -40.73 -23.34 18.13
CA LYS A 59 -39.92 -23.74 19.26
C LYS A 59 -38.45 -23.79 18.87
N ARG A 60 -37.57 -23.25 19.74
CA ARG A 60 -36.11 -23.36 19.58
C ARG A 60 -35.72 -24.84 19.74
N ILE A 61 -35.08 -25.42 18.74
CA ILE A 61 -34.68 -26.84 18.69
C ILE A 61 -33.16 -27.03 18.78
N GLY A 62 -32.39 -25.94 18.74
CA GLY A 62 -30.96 -25.98 18.84
C GLY A 62 -30.34 -24.63 18.51
N GLU A 63 -29.03 -24.61 18.44
CA GLU A 63 -28.22 -23.44 18.07
C GLU A 63 -26.99 -23.87 17.31
N ASP A 64 -26.53 -23.02 16.40
CA ASP A 64 -25.20 -23.08 15.80
C ASP A 64 -24.33 -22.03 16.48
N VAL A 65 -23.16 -22.45 16.96
CA VAL A 65 -22.20 -21.56 17.62
C VAL A 65 -20.97 -21.44 16.73
N ALA A 66 -20.59 -20.21 16.42
CA ALA A 66 -19.34 -19.89 15.74
C ALA A 66 -18.54 -18.92 16.59
N GLU A 67 -17.26 -19.20 16.78
CA GLU A 67 -16.36 -18.31 17.53
C GLU A 67 -15.48 -17.51 16.58
N LYS A 68 -15.36 -16.21 16.87
CA LYS A 68 -14.47 -15.26 16.18
C LYS A 68 -13.47 -14.71 17.17
N LEU A 69 -12.22 -14.58 16.72
CA LEU A 69 -11.15 -14.00 17.53
C LEU A 69 -11.07 -12.52 17.25
N ASP A 70 -11.15 -11.71 18.29
CA ASP A 70 -10.90 -10.28 18.25
C ASP A 70 -9.62 -9.91 19.00
N TYR A 71 -9.05 -8.75 18.68
CA TYR A 71 -7.82 -8.27 19.28
C TYR A 71 -7.93 -6.79 19.61
N THR A 72 -7.94 -6.46 20.89
CA THR A 72 -7.61 -5.14 21.39
C THR A 72 -6.12 -5.10 21.69
N PRO A 73 -5.36 -4.04 21.34
CA PRO A 73 -3.91 -4.03 21.54
C PRO A 73 -3.47 -4.57 22.91
N GLY A 74 -2.70 -5.67 22.88
CA GLY A 74 -2.26 -6.39 24.07
C GLY A 74 -3.22 -7.42 24.66
N THR A 75 -4.46 -7.55 24.18
CA THR A 75 -5.46 -8.48 24.73
C THR A 75 -6.27 -9.15 23.63
N PHE A 76 -6.25 -10.48 23.59
CA PHE A 76 -7.17 -11.24 22.75
C PHE A 76 -8.50 -11.46 23.44
N THR A 77 -9.58 -11.28 22.69
CA THR A 77 -10.95 -11.61 23.09
C THR A 77 -11.59 -12.54 22.06
N VAL A 78 -12.62 -13.26 22.43
CA VAL A 78 -13.37 -14.15 21.53
C VAL A 78 -14.82 -13.69 21.45
N GLU A 79 -15.27 -13.33 20.24
CA GLU A 79 -16.68 -13.14 19.94
C GLU A 79 -17.30 -14.51 19.64
N ARG A 80 -18.28 -14.92 20.46
CA ARG A 80 -18.99 -16.18 20.30
C ARG A 80 -20.36 -15.93 19.69
N HIS A 81 -20.47 -16.15 18.39
CA HIS A 81 -21.71 -15.95 17.64
C HIS A 81 -22.63 -17.16 17.80
N ILE A 82 -23.81 -16.98 18.43
CA ILE A 82 -24.79 -18.02 18.71
C ILE A 82 -26.03 -17.77 17.85
N ARG A 83 -26.41 -18.74 17.04
CA ARG A 83 -27.59 -18.69 16.19
C ARG A 83 -28.55 -19.78 16.56
N GLY A 84 -29.67 -19.42 17.20
CA GLY A 84 -30.73 -20.33 17.57
C GLY A 84 -31.38 -20.98 16.34
N LYS A 85 -31.71 -22.28 16.44
CA LYS A 85 -32.52 -22.99 15.45
C LYS A 85 -33.94 -23.10 15.96
N TRP A 86 -34.89 -22.64 15.19
CA TRP A 86 -36.30 -22.61 15.55
C TRP A 86 -37.11 -23.50 14.61
N ALA A 87 -37.99 -24.32 15.18
CA ALA A 87 -38.88 -25.18 14.42
C ALA A 87 -40.33 -24.97 14.80
N CYS A 88 -41.20 -24.98 13.78
CA CYS A 88 -42.63 -25.04 14.01
C CYS A 88 -43.08 -26.48 14.28
N ALA A 89 -43.74 -26.69 15.40
CA ALA A 89 -44.21 -28.03 15.75
C ALA A 89 -45.35 -28.55 14.86
N GLN A 90 -46.01 -27.69 14.11
CA GLN A 90 -47.14 -28.08 13.24
C GLN A 90 -46.74 -28.29 11.80
N CYS A 91 -45.93 -27.40 11.21
CA CYS A 91 -45.56 -27.49 9.81
C CYS A 91 -44.08 -27.85 9.59
N GLU A 92 -43.33 -28.12 10.65
CA GLU A 92 -41.92 -28.54 10.64
C GLU A 92 -40.96 -27.53 9.92
N THR A 93 -41.46 -26.32 9.64
CA THR A 93 -40.61 -25.29 9.02
C THR A 93 -39.50 -24.89 9.99
N LEU A 94 -38.25 -24.87 9.48
CA LEU A 94 -37.06 -24.45 10.21
C LEU A 94 -36.74 -23.00 9.90
N THR A 95 -36.39 -22.20 10.91
CA THR A 95 -35.92 -20.84 10.78
C THR A 95 -34.66 -20.63 11.63
N GLN A 96 -33.68 -19.96 11.06
CA GLN A 96 -32.46 -19.61 11.73
C GLN A 96 -31.99 -18.25 11.19
N ALA A 97 -31.39 -17.41 12.04
CA ALA A 97 -30.79 -16.17 11.59
C ALA A 97 -29.71 -16.44 10.53
N PRO A 98 -29.56 -15.57 9.50
CA PRO A 98 -28.51 -15.72 8.52
C PRO A 98 -27.11 -15.60 9.17
N VAL A 99 -26.10 -16.16 8.53
CA VAL A 99 -24.71 -15.95 8.95
C VAL A 99 -24.35 -14.51 8.64
N PRO A 100 -23.85 -13.71 9.61
CA PRO A 100 -23.34 -12.38 9.31
C PRO A 100 -22.25 -12.45 8.25
N ALA A 101 -22.20 -11.46 7.36
CA ALA A 101 -21.15 -11.35 6.38
C ALA A 101 -19.81 -11.10 7.08
N HIS A 102 -18.79 -11.86 6.68
CA HIS A 102 -17.42 -11.69 7.17
C HIS A 102 -16.49 -11.42 6.02
N VAL A 103 -15.44 -10.63 6.24
CA VAL A 103 -14.42 -10.33 5.23
C VAL A 103 -13.70 -11.61 4.79
N ILE A 104 -13.43 -12.50 5.74
CA ILE A 104 -12.88 -13.84 5.49
C ILE A 104 -13.97 -14.86 5.79
N ASP A 105 -14.49 -15.48 4.74
CA ASP A 105 -15.52 -16.49 4.89
C ASP A 105 -15.00 -17.66 5.74
N LYS A 106 -15.80 -18.07 6.74
CA LYS A 106 -15.43 -19.09 7.74
C LYS A 106 -14.10 -18.80 8.47
N GLY A 107 -13.57 -17.56 8.37
CA GLY A 107 -12.37 -17.14 9.08
C GLY A 107 -12.59 -16.99 10.59
N ILE A 108 -11.51 -17.05 11.36
CA ILE A 108 -11.54 -16.80 12.81
C ILE A 108 -11.38 -15.31 13.18
N PRO A 109 -10.71 -14.44 12.37
CA PRO A 109 -10.49 -13.06 12.79
C PRO A 109 -11.76 -12.23 12.66
N THR A 110 -11.93 -11.30 13.59
CA THR A 110 -12.85 -10.18 13.43
C THR A 110 -12.29 -9.15 12.47
N THR A 111 -13.12 -8.21 12.03
CA THR A 111 -12.64 -7.05 11.23
C THR A 111 -11.63 -6.19 11.99
N GLY A 112 -11.77 -6.08 13.33
CA GLY A 112 -10.83 -5.36 14.18
C GLY A 112 -9.43 -5.99 14.18
N LEU A 113 -9.35 -7.33 14.34
CA LEU A 113 -8.05 -8.02 14.26
C LEU A 113 -7.42 -7.90 12.87
N LEU A 114 -8.21 -8.02 11.81
CA LEU A 114 -7.71 -7.85 10.42
C LEU A 114 -7.17 -6.44 10.19
N ALA A 115 -7.90 -5.41 10.61
CA ALA A 115 -7.46 -4.02 10.51
C ALA A 115 -6.15 -3.78 11.29
N HIS A 116 -6.04 -4.34 12.51
CA HIS A 116 -4.82 -4.25 13.31
C HIS A 116 -3.60 -4.85 12.56
N VAL A 117 -3.75 -6.05 11.97
CA VAL A 117 -2.67 -6.71 11.23
C VAL A 117 -2.20 -5.87 10.04
N LEU A 118 -3.14 -5.28 9.28
CA LEU A 118 -2.81 -4.42 8.13
C LEU A 118 -2.13 -3.12 8.55
N ILE A 119 -2.69 -2.41 9.54
CA ILE A 119 -2.13 -1.15 10.03
C ILE A 119 -0.73 -1.39 10.59
N ALA A 120 -0.57 -2.39 11.44
CA ALA A 120 0.74 -2.74 12.00
C ALA A 120 1.76 -3.05 10.90
N LYS A 121 1.35 -3.76 9.82
CA LYS A 121 2.26 -4.11 8.73
C LYS A 121 2.62 -2.92 7.85
N TYR A 122 1.64 -2.14 7.41
CA TYR A 122 1.83 -1.15 6.34
C TYR A 122 2.01 0.28 6.84
N LEU A 123 1.42 0.64 7.98
CA LEU A 123 1.55 1.95 8.58
C LEU A 123 2.67 1.99 9.62
N ASP A 124 2.73 0.96 10.49
CA ASP A 124 3.71 0.89 11.58
C ASP A 124 5.00 0.13 11.17
N HIS A 125 5.09 -0.31 9.91
CA HIS A 125 6.22 -1.06 9.36
C HIS A 125 6.63 -2.29 10.17
N LEU A 126 5.64 -2.97 10.79
CA LEU A 126 5.85 -4.14 11.63
C LEU A 126 5.70 -5.43 10.80
N PRO A 127 6.78 -6.14 10.49
CA PRO A 127 6.72 -7.37 9.71
C PRO A 127 5.86 -8.45 10.35
N LEU A 128 5.26 -9.34 9.55
CA LEU A 128 4.33 -10.36 10.05
C LEU A 128 4.99 -11.31 11.06
N TYR A 129 6.28 -11.66 10.91
CA TYR A 129 6.98 -12.50 11.87
C TYR A 129 7.13 -11.82 13.25
N ARG A 130 7.25 -10.49 13.30
CA ARG A 130 7.24 -9.76 14.57
C ARG A 130 5.86 -9.71 15.18
N GLN A 131 4.81 -9.57 14.37
CA GLN A 131 3.42 -9.65 14.83
C GLN A 131 3.13 -11.04 15.42
N GLU A 132 3.55 -12.14 14.77
CA GLU A 132 3.47 -13.51 15.30
C GLU A 132 4.14 -13.60 16.69
N GLY A 133 5.35 -13.06 16.83
CA GLY A 133 6.05 -13.03 18.12
C GLY A 133 5.32 -12.20 19.19
N ILE A 134 4.69 -11.05 18.80
CA ILE A 134 3.88 -10.23 19.72
C ILE A 134 2.64 -11.00 20.16
N PHE A 135 1.91 -11.62 19.23
CA PHE A 135 0.71 -12.40 19.51
C PHE A 135 1.04 -13.64 20.37
N GLY A 136 2.20 -14.28 20.11
CA GLY A 136 2.70 -15.37 20.93
C GLY A 136 2.94 -14.97 22.38
N ARG A 137 3.50 -13.77 22.64
CA ARG A 137 3.66 -13.25 24.01
C ARG A 137 2.34 -12.86 24.66
N ALA A 138 1.33 -12.54 23.88
CA ALA A 138 -0.05 -12.31 24.35
C ALA A 138 -0.84 -13.62 24.56
N GLY A 139 -0.19 -14.78 24.44
CA GLY A 139 -0.78 -16.10 24.72
C GLY A 139 -1.38 -16.82 23.51
N LEU A 140 -1.39 -16.21 22.30
CA LEU A 140 -1.98 -16.82 21.12
C LEU A 140 -1.07 -16.65 19.89
N PRO A 141 -0.16 -17.59 19.61
CA PRO A 141 0.68 -17.55 18.42
C PRO A 141 -0.18 -17.80 17.17
N ILE A 142 -0.21 -16.79 16.27
CA ILE A 142 -0.86 -16.91 14.97
C ILE A 142 0.28 -17.04 13.93
N PRO A 143 0.38 -18.16 13.21
CA PRO A 143 1.49 -18.39 12.28
C PRO A 143 1.59 -17.31 11.22
N GLN A 144 2.81 -16.89 10.85
CA GLN A 144 3.08 -15.90 9.81
C GLN A 144 2.36 -16.24 8.49
N SER A 145 2.28 -17.52 8.11
CA SER A 145 1.55 -17.96 6.92
C SER A 145 0.04 -17.63 6.98
N THR A 146 -0.56 -17.74 8.15
CA THR A 146 -1.97 -17.36 8.39
C THR A 146 -2.13 -15.84 8.28
N LEU A 147 -1.24 -15.06 8.89
CA LEU A 147 -1.24 -13.60 8.78
C LEU A 147 -1.05 -13.14 7.33
N ALA A 148 -0.15 -13.78 6.58
CA ALA A 148 0.07 -13.49 5.16
C ALA A 148 -1.18 -13.79 4.32
N GLN A 149 -1.87 -14.89 4.59
CA GLN A 149 -3.13 -15.23 3.93
C GLN A 149 -4.22 -14.18 4.22
N TRP A 150 -4.33 -13.72 5.46
CA TRP A 150 -5.29 -12.66 5.83
C TRP A 150 -4.98 -11.36 5.09
N VAL A 151 -3.70 -10.96 5.05
CA VAL A 151 -3.25 -9.76 4.29
C VAL A 151 -3.65 -9.87 2.82
N GLY A 152 -3.42 -11.02 2.16
CA GLY A 152 -3.82 -11.22 0.77
C GLY A 152 -5.34 -11.13 0.57
N GLN A 153 -6.13 -11.75 1.42
CA GLN A 153 -7.60 -11.70 1.35
C GLN A 153 -8.14 -10.29 1.60
N MET A 154 -7.55 -9.56 2.54
CA MET A 154 -7.90 -8.16 2.80
C MET A 154 -7.54 -7.26 1.62
N GLY A 155 -6.41 -7.50 0.96
CA GLY A 155 -6.04 -6.77 -0.26
C GLY A 155 -7.13 -6.89 -1.33
N VAL A 156 -7.61 -8.11 -1.58
CA VAL A 156 -8.71 -8.34 -2.53
C VAL A 156 -10.02 -7.67 -2.07
N ALA A 157 -10.35 -7.76 -0.78
CA ALA A 157 -11.58 -7.16 -0.24
C ALA A 157 -11.58 -5.63 -0.28
N LEU A 158 -10.40 -5.01 -0.17
CA LEU A 158 -10.22 -3.55 -0.22
C LEU A 158 -10.08 -3.00 -1.65
N GLN A 159 -9.94 -3.86 -2.67
CA GLN A 159 -9.75 -3.45 -4.05
C GLN A 159 -10.81 -2.45 -4.55
N PRO A 160 -12.13 -2.60 -4.25
CA PRO A 160 -13.14 -1.63 -4.68
C PRO A 160 -12.91 -0.21 -4.14
N LEU A 161 -12.32 -0.07 -2.93
CA LEU A 161 -11.97 1.23 -2.38
C LEU A 161 -10.76 1.84 -3.10
N VAL A 162 -9.78 1.01 -3.45
CA VAL A 162 -8.61 1.45 -4.24
C VAL A 162 -9.06 1.87 -5.63
N ASP A 163 -9.96 1.12 -6.26
CA ASP A 163 -10.51 1.46 -7.59
C ASP A 163 -11.30 2.77 -7.57
N ALA A 164 -12.09 3.01 -6.52
CA ALA A 164 -12.82 4.27 -6.33
C ALA A 164 -11.84 5.45 -6.12
N LEU A 165 -10.80 5.26 -5.30
CA LEU A 165 -9.76 6.27 -5.08
C LEU A 165 -8.98 6.57 -6.36
N LYS A 166 -8.65 5.54 -7.15
CA LYS A 166 -8.03 5.68 -8.47
C LYS A 166 -8.94 6.45 -9.42
N ALA A 167 -10.23 6.12 -9.48
CA ALA A 167 -11.18 6.82 -10.33
C ALA A 167 -11.28 8.31 -9.97
N GLU A 168 -11.32 8.64 -8.70
CA GLU A 168 -11.29 10.04 -8.22
C GLU A 168 -9.97 10.72 -8.61
N MET A 169 -8.83 10.08 -8.37
CA MET A 169 -7.50 10.61 -8.73
C MET A 169 -7.40 10.94 -10.22
N LEU A 170 -7.93 10.12 -11.10
CA LEU A 170 -7.89 10.32 -12.55
C LEU A 170 -8.79 11.46 -13.04
N THR A 171 -9.56 12.12 -12.18
CA THR A 171 -10.30 13.36 -12.51
C THR A 171 -9.43 14.61 -12.43
N TYR A 172 -8.29 14.53 -11.75
CA TYR A 172 -7.39 15.67 -11.55
C TYR A 172 -6.49 15.91 -12.76
N PRO A 173 -6.21 17.18 -13.10
CA PRO A 173 -5.43 17.54 -14.30
C PRO A 173 -3.93 17.32 -14.12
N VAL A 174 -3.44 17.22 -12.88
CA VAL A 174 -2.02 17.04 -12.56
C VAL A 174 -1.83 15.87 -11.62
N LEU A 175 -1.03 14.89 -12.04
CA LEU A 175 -0.64 13.75 -11.22
C LEU A 175 0.88 13.67 -11.13
N HIS A 176 1.35 13.09 -10.02
CA HIS A 176 2.74 12.70 -9.84
C HIS A 176 2.86 11.18 -9.96
N ALA A 177 3.92 10.71 -10.60
CA ALA A 177 4.25 9.29 -10.69
C ALA A 177 5.71 9.03 -10.34
N ASP A 178 5.94 7.95 -9.62
CA ASP A 178 7.28 7.44 -9.27
C ASP A 178 7.21 5.93 -9.11
N GLU A 179 8.33 5.22 -9.29
CA GLU A 179 8.40 3.79 -9.08
C GLU A 179 9.62 3.39 -8.25
N THR A 180 9.36 2.61 -7.21
CA THR A 180 10.38 2.13 -6.28
C THR A 180 10.61 0.63 -6.46
N PRO A 181 11.87 0.16 -6.63
CA PRO A 181 12.15 -1.26 -6.70
C PRO A 181 11.90 -1.94 -5.35
N VAL A 182 11.26 -3.12 -5.40
CA VAL A 182 11.00 -3.97 -4.23
C VAL A 182 11.48 -5.39 -4.53
N ALA A 183 12.04 -6.05 -3.53
CA ALA A 183 12.46 -7.45 -3.67
C ALA A 183 11.23 -8.34 -3.45
N MET A 184 10.86 -9.09 -4.48
CA MET A 184 9.79 -10.09 -4.43
C MET A 184 10.40 -11.48 -4.33
N LEU A 185 9.86 -12.33 -3.46
CA LEU A 185 10.26 -13.72 -3.39
C LEU A 185 9.92 -14.46 -4.69
N ASP A 186 10.86 -15.27 -5.15
CA ASP A 186 10.67 -16.16 -6.30
C ASP A 186 10.93 -17.61 -5.83
N PRO A 187 9.88 -18.29 -5.34
CA PRO A 187 10.00 -19.62 -4.78
C PRO A 187 10.57 -20.61 -5.79
N GLY A 188 11.67 -21.27 -5.44
CA GLY A 188 12.36 -22.22 -6.28
C GLY A 188 13.52 -21.63 -7.10
N ALA A 189 13.65 -20.31 -7.23
CA ALA A 189 14.74 -19.67 -7.98
C ALA A 189 16.00 -19.42 -7.14
N GLY A 190 15.96 -19.60 -5.82
CA GLY A 190 17.08 -19.35 -4.90
C GLY A 190 17.51 -17.88 -4.80
N LYS A 191 16.73 -16.95 -5.34
CA LYS A 191 16.96 -15.50 -5.33
C LYS A 191 15.66 -14.75 -5.37
N THR A 192 15.69 -13.47 -5.01
CA THR A 192 14.53 -12.57 -5.18
C THR A 192 14.46 -12.05 -6.62
N HIS A 193 13.24 -11.80 -7.08
CA HIS A 193 12.94 -11.06 -8.28
C HIS A 193 12.79 -9.58 -7.95
N ARG A 194 13.30 -8.68 -8.81
CA ARG A 194 13.11 -7.23 -8.65
C ARG A 194 11.77 -6.84 -9.25
N ALA A 195 10.80 -6.63 -8.40
CA ALA A 195 9.49 -6.04 -8.72
C ALA A 195 9.50 -4.53 -8.42
N TYR A 196 8.40 -3.85 -8.70
CA TYR A 196 8.27 -2.40 -8.51
C TYR A 196 6.94 -2.05 -7.88
N LEU A 197 6.99 -1.09 -6.98
CA LEU A 197 5.82 -0.40 -6.46
C LEU A 197 5.72 0.95 -7.15
N TRP A 198 4.71 1.11 -7.98
CA TRP A 198 4.36 2.36 -8.64
C TRP A 198 3.49 3.18 -7.70
N SER A 199 3.79 4.45 -7.54
CA SER A 199 3.01 5.37 -6.74
C SER A 199 2.48 6.49 -7.62
N TYR A 200 1.17 6.76 -7.50
CA TYR A 200 0.52 7.87 -8.17
C TYR A 200 -0.10 8.76 -7.12
N SER A 201 0.13 10.07 -7.19
CA SER A 201 -0.42 11.00 -6.21
C SER A 201 -1.01 12.24 -6.88
N ILE A 202 -2.01 12.80 -6.22
CA ILE A 202 -2.61 14.08 -6.59
C ILE A 202 -1.65 15.21 -6.19
N GLY A 203 -1.66 16.31 -6.93
CA GLY A 203 -0.80 17.46 -6.67
C GLY A 203 -0.98 18.05 -5.27
N ALA A 204 0.09 18.66 -4.74
CA ALA A 204 0.11 19.16 -3.37
C ALA A 204 -0.90 20.30 -3.10
N PHE A 205 -1.40 20.97 -4.12
CA PHE A 205 -2.33 22.10 -3.99
C PHE A 205 -3.79 21.73 -4.18
N GLU A 206 -4.07 20.46 -4.48
CA GLU A 206 -5.44 19.99 -4.62
C GLU A 206 -6.09 19.76 -3.23
N PRO A 207 -7.43 19.89 -3.12
CA PRO A 207 -8.12 19.76 -1.84
C PRO A 207 -8.05 18.32 -1.29
N VAL A 208 -8.00 17.31 -2.16
CA VAL A 208 -7.84 15.92 -1.80
C VAL A 208 -6.35 15.56 -1.79
N LYS A 209 -5.92 14.90 -0.73
CA LYS A 209 -4.56 14.32 -0.64
C LYS A 209 -4.69 12.81 -0.72
N ALA A 210 -4.30 12.25 -1.85
CA ALA A 210 -4.39 10.82 -2.08
C ALA A 210 -3.17 10.30 -2.81
N VAL A 211 -2.82 9.07 -2.47
CA VAL A 211 -1.79 8.26 -3.15
C VAL A 211 -2.39 6.89 -3.43
N VAL A 212 -2.24 6.41 -4.66
CA VAL A 212 -2.57 5.04 -5.04
C VAL A 212 -1.28 4.33 -5.39
N TYR A 213 -1.11 3.14 -4.83
CA TYR A 213 0.01 2.27 -5.12
C TYR A 213 -0.43 1.15 -6.06
N ASP A 214 0.40 0.85 -7.04
CA ASP A 214 0.21 -0.25 -7.98
C ASP A 214 1.46 -1.13 -7.96
N PHE A 215 1.29 -2.42 -7.67
CA PHE A 215 2.38 -3.37 -7.64
C PHE A 215 2.54 -4.03 -9.01
N ALA A 216 3.77 -4.04 -9.53
CA ALA A 216 4.10 -4.68 -10.80
C ALA A 216 5.35 -5.56 -10.68
N ASP A 217 5.37 -6.65 -11.41
CA ASP A 217 6.48 -7.58 -11.48
C ASP A 217 7.72 -7.03 -12.23
N SER A 218 7.57 -5.89 -12.88
CA SER A 218 8.63 -5.28 -13.69
C SER A 218 8.52 -3.75 -13.73
N ARG A 219 9.60 -3.08 -14.19
CA ARG A 219 9.63 -1.63 -14.45
C ARG A 219 9.06 -1.26 -15.83
N ALA A 220 8.37 -2.15 -16.53
CA ALA A 220 7.92 -1.88 -17.90
C ALA A 220 6.88 -0.75 -17.93
N GLY A 221 7.05 0.21 -18.86
CA GLY A 221 6.13 1.36 -19.01
C GLY A 221 4.67 0.99 -19.36
N LYS A 222 4.40 -0.28 -19.69
CA LYS A 222 3.03 -0.80 -19.85
C LYS A 222 2.20 -0.60 -18.58
N HIS A 223 2.80 -0.75 -17.38
CA HIS A 223 2.09 -0.63 -16.11
C HIS A 223 1.55 0.78 -15.91
N ALA A 224 2.37 1.81 -16.19
CA ALA A 224 1.90 3.19 -16.16
C ALA A 224 0.79 3.47 -17.17
N ARG A 225 0.87 2.89 -18.39
CA ARG A 225 -0.19 3.01 -19.41
C ARG A 225 -1.49 2.32 -18.97
N GLU A 226 -1.40 1.14 -18.39
CA GLU A 226 -2.56 0.40 -17.89
C GLU A 226 -3.20 1.12 -16.70
N PHE A 227 -2.39 1.70 -15.82
CA PHE A 227 -2.91 2.48 -14.70
C PHE A 227 -3.62 3.75 -15.14
N LEU A 228 -2.97 4.58 -15.98
CA LEU A 228 -3.51 5.88 -16.40
C LEU A 228 -4.60 5.75 -17.47
N GLY A 229 -4.57 4.69 -18.28
CA GLY A 229 -5.58 4.44 -19.32
C GLY A 229 -5.75 5.63 -20.27
N SER A 230 -6.99 6.13 -20.36
CA SER A 230 -7.33 7.27 -21.21
C SER A 230 -7.11 8.64 -20.55
N TRP A 231 -6.55 8.69 -19.34
CA TRP A 231 -6.27 9.96 -18.65
C TRP A 231 -5.33 10.83 -19.49
N ARG A 232 -5.65 12.11 -19.57
CA ARG A 232 -4.84 13.13 -20.24
C ARG A 232 -4.72 14.33 -19.32
N GLY A 233 -3.50 14.66 -18.99
CA GLY A 233 -3.18 15.76 -18.09
C GLY A 233 -1.67 15.97 -18.03
N THR A 234 -1.19 16.62 -16.98
CA THR A 234 0.24 16.82 -16.72
C THR A 234 0.75 15.78 -15.73
N LEU A 235 1.69 14.95 -16.16
CA LEU A 235 2.35 13.95 -15.32
C LEU A 235 3.70 14.50 -14.85
N VAL A 236 3.83 14.68 -13.53
CA VAL A 236 5.11 15.05 -12.90
C VAL A 236 5.85 13.75 -12.60
N CYS A 237 6.93 13.47 -13.29
CA CYS A 237 7.71 12.24 -13.16
C CYS A 237 9.21 12.48 -13.31
N ASP A 238 10.01 11.44 -13.13
CA ASP A 238 11.42 11.45 -13.51
C ASP A 238 11.59 11.24 -15.02
N ASP A 239 12.85 11.29 -15.52
CA ASP A 239 13.16 11.05 -16.93
C ASP A 239 13.18 9.54 -17.29
N TYR A 240 12.35 8.74 -16.66
CA TYR A 240 12.29 7.32 -16.98
C TYR A 240 11.64 7.08 -18.36
N ALA A 241 12.34 6.33 -19.23
CA ALA A 241 11.90 6.05 -20.59
C ALA A 241 10.53 5.33 -20.67
N GLY A 242 10.09 4.68 -19.59
CA GLY A 242 8.78 4.01 -19.51
C GLY A 242 7.58 4.94 -19.64
N TYR A 243 7.75 6.24 -19.34
CA TYR A 243 6.68 7.25 -19.50
C TYR A 243 6.60 7.84 -20.93
N LYS A 244 7.63 7.71 -21.76
CA LYS A 244 7.71 8.37 -23.09
C LYS A 244 6.58 7.96 -24.04
N ALA A 245 6.06 6.73 -23.93
CA ALA A 245 4.91 6.29 -24.72
C ALA A 245 3.62 7.01 -24.31
N LEU A 246 3.42 7.32 -23.02
CA LEU A 246 2.29 8.13 -22.53
C LEU A 246 2.36 9.57 -23.05
N ILE A 247 3.56 10.14 -23.07
CA ILE A 247 3.82 11.49 -23.56
C ILE A 247 3.53 11.58 -25.06
N ALA A 248 3.99 10.59 -25.83
CA ALA A 248 3.68 10.51 -27.26
C ALA A 248 2.17 10.35 -27.54
N ASP A 249 1.42 9.82 -26.56
CA ASP A 249 -0.03 9.59 -26.62
C ASP A 249 -0.85 10.77 -26.04
N GLY A 250 -0.23 11.92 -25.78
CA GLY A 250 -0.89 13.17 -25.42
C GLY A 250 -0.90 13.53 -23.91
N VAL A 251 -0.13 12.82 -23.07
CA VAL A 251 0.13 13.24 -21.69
C VAL A 251 1.23 14.30 -21.71
N THR A 252 1.04 15.41 -20.99
CA THR A 252 2.07 16.45 -20.85
C THR A 252 3.08 16.04 -19.78
N GLU A 253 4.37 16.01 -20.12
CA GLU A 253 5.45 15.72 -19.17
C GLU A 253 5.82 16.97 -18.38
N ALA A 254 5.99 16.82 -17.07
CA ALA A 254 6.64 17.80 -16.21
C ALA A 254 7.78 17.12 -15.44
N GLY A 255 9.00 17.60 -15.59
CA GLY A 255 10.17 17.03 -14.91
C GLY A 255 10.12 17.27 -13.40
N CYS A 256 10.42 16.24 -12.63
CA CYS A 256 10.44 16.33 -11.18
C CYS A 256 11.74 16.98 -10.68
N MET A 257 11.65 18.21 -10.18
CA MET A 257 12.82 18.95 -9.64
C MET A 257 13.47 18.23 -8.44
N ALA A 258 12.73 17.44 -7.68
CA ALA A 258 13.30 16.66 -6.57
C ALA A 258 14.27 15.58 -7.08
N HIS A 259 13.96 14.92 -8.20
CA HIS A 259 14.86 13.97 -8.84
C HIS A 259 16.10 14.65 -9.44
N ALA A 260 15.93 15.78 -10.12
CA ALA A 260 17.05 16.58 -10.60
C ALA A 260 17.97 17.01 -9.43
N ARG A 261 17.38 17.51 -8.33
CA ARG A 261 18.13 17.86 -7.12
C ARG A 261 18.93 16.67 -6.57
N ARG A 262 18.34 15.48 -6.54
CA ARG A 262 19.01 14.27 -6.03
C ARG A 262 20.27 13.95 -6.83
N LYS A 263 20.25 14.10 -8.17
CA LYS A 263 21.43 13.87 -9.01
C LYS A 263 22.61 14.76 -8.60
N PHE A 264 22.37 16.05 -8.35
CA PHE A 264 23.42 16.98 -7.90
C PHE A 264 23.81 16.73 -6.43
N PHE A 265 22.85 16.37 -5.58
CA PHE A 265 23.13 16.04 -4.18
C PHE A 265 24.06 14.84 -4.06
N ASP A 266 23.78 13.76 -4.76
CA ASP A 266 24.61 12.54 -4.77
C ASP A 266 26.00 12.82 -5.32
N LEU A 267 26.10 13.65 -6.36
CA LEU A 267 27.37 14.07 -6.94
C LEU A 267 28.20 14.92 -5.95
N HIS A 268 27.56 15.81 -5.20
CA HIS A 268 28.23 16.60 -4.17
C HIS A 268 28.64 15.73 -2.97
N ALA A 269 27.76 14.89 -2.47
CA ALA A 269 28.03 14.01 -1.33
C ALA A 269 29.20 13.04 -1.59
N ASN A 270 29.29 12.50 -2.80
CA ASN A 270 30.34 11.53 -3.15
C ASN A 270 31.69 12.18 -3.47
N ASN A 271 31.69 13.36 -4.12
CA ASN A 271 32.92 13.91 -4.72
C ASN A 271 33.22 15.35 -4.27
N GLN A 272 32.44 15.93 -3.38
CA GLN A 272 32.56 17.35 -2.97
C GLN A 272 32.61 18.32 -4.18
N SER A 273 31.82 17.99 -5.21
CA SER A 273 31.81 18.72 -6.49
C SER A 273 31.32 20.15 -6.28
N GLN A 274 32.16 21.15 -6.60
CA GLN A 274 31.78 22.58 -6.56
C GLN A 274 30.67 22.90 -7.58
N LEU A 275 30.69 22.25 -8.75
CA LEU A 275 29.64 22.40 -9.75
C LEU A 275 28.28 21.92 -9.18
N ALA A 276 28.27 20.77 -8.53
CA ALA A 276 27.05 20.25 -7.91
C ALA A 276 26.56 21.16 -6.77
N GLU A 277 27.46 21.71 -5.95
CA GLU A 277 27.12 22.68 -4.92
C GLU A 277 26.45 23.94 -5.50
N GLN A 278 26.97 24.47 -6.62
CA GLN A 278 26.38 25.63 -7.28
C GLN A 278 24.99 25.31 -7.87
N ALA A 279 24.82 24.13 -8.49
CA ALA A 279 23.51 23.68 -8.98
C ALA A 279 22.49 23.57 -7.84
N LEU A 280 22.90 23.03 -6.68
CA LEU A 280 22.05 22.94 -5.50
C LEU A 280 21.64 24.33 -4.97
N LYS A 281 22.50 25.35 -5.08
CA LYS A 281 22.14 26.74 -4.71
C LYS A 281 21.05 27.32 -5.61
N TYR A 282 21.10 27.08 -6.95
CA TYR A 282 20.01 27.48 -7.84
C TYR A 282 18.69 26.80 -7.43
N ILE A 283 18.70 25.49 -7.22
CA ILE A 283 17.51 24.73 -6.84
C ILE A 283 16.99 25.19 -5.46
N GLN A 284 17.88 25.53 -4.53
CA GLN A 284 17.51 26.06 -3.22
C GLN A 284 16.76 27.41 -3.32
N ARG A 285 17.18 28.31 -4.24
CA ARG A 285 16.50 29.58 -4.52
C ARG A 285 15.06 29.32 -5.01
N LEU A 286 14.88 28.38 -5.94
CA LEU A 286 13.55 27.99 -6.42
C LEU A 286 12.67 27.44 -5.28
N TYR A 287 13.22 26.58 -4.44
CA TYR A 287 12.47 26.05 -3.28
C TYR A 287 12.18 27.12 -2.21
N ALA A 288 12.99 28.17 -2.10
CA ALA A 288 12.70 29.29 -1.21
C ALA A 288 11.44 30.04 -1.67
N ILE A 289 11.34 30.34 -2.97
CA ILE A 289 10.13 30.94 -3.55
C ILE A 289 8.91 30.04 -3.31
N GLU A 290 8.98 28.75 -3.64
CA GLU A 290 7.84 27.83 -3.47
C GLU A 290 7.33 27.74 -2.03
N ARG A 291 8.21 27.86 -1.02
CA ARG A 291 7.77 27.88 0.39
C ARG A 291 6.91 29.08 0.75
N GLU A 292 7.16 30.22 0.11
CA GLU A 292 6.37 31.43 0.34
C GLU A 292 5.03 31.40 -0.41
N LEU A 293 4.90 30.49 -1.39
CA LEU A 293 3.71 30.39 -2.24
C LEU A 293 2.64 29.42 -1.73
N VAL A 294 2.94 28.63 -0.69
CA VAL A 294 2.08 27.49 -0.26
C VAL A 294 0.64 27.91 0.00
N ASP A 295 0.43 29.05 0.68
CA ASP A 295 -0.88 29.52 1.10
C ASP A 295 -1.52 30.53 0.15
N LEU A 296 -0.88 30.84 -1.00
CA LEU A 296 -1.38 31.82 -1.94
C LEU A 296 -2.35 31.22 -2.97
N PRO A 297 -3.30 32.02 -3.49
CA PRO A 297 -4.19 31.61 -4.58
C PRO A 297 -3.40 31.20 -5.85
N PRO A 298 -3.93 30.31 -6.71
CA PRO A 298 -3.25 29.83 -7.91
C PRO A 298 -2.73 30.91 -8.83
N GLU A 299 -3.51 31.98 -9.06
CA GLU A 299 -3.13 33.11 -9.93
C GLU A 299 -1.95 33.88 -9.37
N GLU A 300 -1.93 34.11 -8.06
CA GLU A 300 -0.83 34.80 -7.40
C GLU A 300 0.45 33.97 -7.42
N ARG A 301 0.33 32.66 -7.16
CA ARG A 301 1.46 31.72 -7.31
C ARG A 301 2.03 31.75 -8.73
N ARG A 302 1.14 31.75 -9.73
CA ARG A 302 1.56 31.81 -11.12
C ARG A 302 2.32 33.11 -11.42
N ARG A 303 1.80 34.24 -10.97
CA ARG A 303 2.42 35.56 -11.15
C ARG A 303 3.83 35.61 -10.57
N ILE A 304 3.98 35.20 -9.29
CA ILE A 304 5.27 35.23 -8.60
C ILE A 304 6.26 34.25 -9.25
N ARG A 305 5.83 33.06 -9.66
CA ARG A 305 6.70 32.14 -10.39
C ARG A 305 7.21 32.72 -11.68
N GLN A 306 6.39 33.47 -12.42
CA GLN A 306 6.82 34.14 -13.64
C GLN A 306 7.81 35.30 -13.36
N GLU A 307 7.57 36.05 -12.30
CA GLU A 307 8.40 37.22 -11.95
C GLU A 307 9.72 36.82 -11.28
N GLU A 308 9.74 35.82 -10.41
CA GLU A 308 10.88 35.47 -9.57
C GLU A 308 11.56 34.14 -9.91
N ALA A 309 10.78 33.09 -10.18
CA ALA A 309 11.36 31.76 -10.44
C ALA A 309 11.84 31.62 -11.89
N GLN A 310 11.13 32.19 -12.88
CA GLN A 310 11.51 32.10 -14.29
C GLN A 310 12.92 32.67 -14.56
N PRO A 311 13.31 33.86 -14.07
CA PRO A 311 14.66 34.38 -14.27
C PRO A 311 15.75 33.46 -13.66
N ILE A 312 15.45 32.80 -12.54
CA ILE A 312 16.38 31.85 -11.91
C ILE A 312 16.53 30.60 -12.79
N LEU A 313 15.43 30.11 -13.36
CA LEU A 313 15.44 28.95 -14.25
C LEU A 313 16.24 29.27 -15.53
N ASP A 314 16.05 30.42 -16.10
CA ASP A 314 16.79 30.88 -17.31
C ASP A 314 18.29 30.98 -17.03
N GLU A 315 18.66 31.62 -15.91
CA GLU A 315 20.06 31.72 -15.45
C GLU A 315 20.67 30.35 -15.21
N PHE A 316 19.90 29.43 -14.56
CA PHE A 316 20.34 28.09 -14.27
C PHE A 316 20.53 27.25 -15.53
N HIS A 317 19.60 27.35 -16.48
CA HIS A 317 19.68 26.65 -17.76
C HIS A 317 20.92 27.10 -18.54
N ASP A 318 21.19 28.41 -18.63
CA ASP A 318 22.37 28.97 -19.31
C ASP A 318 23.66 28.52 -18.59
N TRP A 319 23.63 28.48 -17.26
CA TRP A 319 24.75 28.02 -16.47
C TRP A 319 25.03 26.53 -16.72
N LEU A 320 24.00 25.66 -16.71
CA LEU A 320 24.12 24.24 -17.04
C LEU A 320 24.66 24.02 -18.44
N SER A 321 24.12 24.71 -19.43
CA SER A 321 24.52 24.61 -20.83
C SER A 321 26.00 24.92 -21.03
N ARG A 322 26.51 25.99 -20.40
CA ARG A 322 27.94 26.36 -20.44
C ARG A 322 28.84 25.30 -19.80
N HIS A 323 28.46 24.78 -18.64
CA HIS A 323 29.27 23.79 -17.94
C HIS A 323 29.20 22.42 -18.62
N ARG A 324 28.09 22.09 -19.29
CA ARG A 324 27.96 20.84 -20.05
C ARG A 324 29.03 20.65 -21.09
N LEU A 325 29.46 21.75 -21.72
CA LEU A 325 30.54 21.76 -22.74
C LEU A 325 31.92 21.48 -22.14
N GLN A 326 32.10 21.64 -20.84
CA GLN A 326 33.37 21.50 -20.13
C GLN A 326 33.55 20.14 -19.44
N VAL A 327 32.50 19.31 -19.41
CA VAL A 327 32.53 18.02 -18.73
C VAL A 327 32.55 16.88 -19.75
N PRO A 328 33.32 15.79 -19.48
CA PRO A 328 33.40 14.65 -20.38
C PRO A 328 32.03 13.94 -20.50
N ASN A 329 31.70 13.49 -21.73
CA ASN A 329 30.51 12.70 -21.97
C ASN A 329 30.54 11.41 -21.14
N GLY A 330 29.37 11.02 -20.61
CA GLY A 330 29.22 9.81 -19.79
C GLY A 330 29.69 9.93 -18.34
N SER A 331 30.32 11.06 -17.96
CA SER A 331 30.65 11.34 -16.54
C SER A 331 29.39 11.49 -15.67
N SER A 332 29.54 11.28 -14.36
CA SER A 332 28.43 11.49 -13.42
C SER A 332 27.90 12.92 -13.45
N THR A 333 28.79 13.90 -13.67
CA THR A 333 28.46 15.33 -13.82
C THR A 333 27.66 15.57 -15.10
N ALA A 334 28.08 15.01 -16.24
CA ALA A 334 27.33 15.11 -17.49
C ALA A 334 25.91 14.52 -17.34
N LYS A 335 25.81 13.32 -16.73
CA LYS A 335 24.50 12.67 -16.47
C LYS A 335 23.59 13.47 -15.54
N ALA A 336 24.16 14.24 -14.60
CA ALA A 336 23.37 15.10 -13.72
C ALA A 336 22.87 16.36 -14.44
N ILE A 337 23.66 16.89 -15.39
CA ILE A 337 23.28 18.06 -16.19
C ILE A 337 22.28 17.69 -17.28
N ASP A 338 22.47 16.54 -17.93
CA ASP A 338 21.63 16.04 -19.02
C ASP A 338 20.27 15.53 -18.55
N TYR A 339 20.10 15.29 -17.25
CA TYR A 339 18.84 14.86 -16.62
C TYR A 339 17.85 16.01 -16.57
#